data_04b3459f01836629024381ac5289d844
#
_entry.id   04b3459f01836629024381ac5289d844
#
_cell.length_a   1.000
_cell.length_b   1.000
_cell.length_c   1.000
_cell.angle_alpha   90.00
_cell.angle_beta   90.00
_cell.angle_gamma   90.00
#
_symmetry.space_group_name_H-M   'P 1'
#
loop_
_entity.id
_entity.type
_entity.pdbx_description
1 polymer ?
#
loop_
_entity_poly.entity_id
_entity_poly.type
_entity_poly.pdbx_seq_one_letter_code
_entity_poly.pdbx_strand_id
1 'polypeptide(L)'
;MLISSVLAPIASGLLTTIEYNDSLVKITLLMAFLGAGVGLGLQAPVFAVQTVLPDKDIATGVAITGFTGFLASALFVSVSAVLFQSRLAIEVERYAPGIDQSIFDHGGLVDAREQIGSARLGAVLSGYDEAVIQTLYIPVALASLSVLASVAMERRSVKKTQ
;
A
#
# COMPACT_ATOMS: atom_id res chain seq x y z
N MET A 1 18.25 -0.48 -4.02
CA MET A 1 17.49 0.51 -3.23
C MET A 1 16.89 1.61 -4.11
N LEU A 2 17.70 2.45 -4.82
CA LEU A 2 17.17 3.56 -5.60
C LEU A 2 16.13 3.15 -6.65
N ILE A 3 16.31 2.03 -7.34
CA ILE A 3 15.35 1.57 -8.36
C ILE A 3 14.00 1.24 -7.73
N SER A 4 13.99 0.49 -6.63
CA SER A 4 12.75 0.14 -5.93
C SER A 4 12.06 1.35 -5.30
N SER A 5 12.83 2.29 -4.72
CA SER A 5 12.27 3.50 -4.13
C SER A 5 11.66 4.46 -5.17
N VAL A 6 12.04 4.36 -6.43
CA VAL A 6 11.41 5.12 -7.54
C VAL A 6 10.23 4.34 -8.14
N LEU A 7 10.38 3.03 -8.32
CA LEU A 7 9.30 2.21 -8.92
C LEU A 7 8.06 2.11 -8.03
N ALA A 8 8.24 1.96 -6.71
CA ALA A 8 7.11 1.80 -5.79
C ALA A 8 6.16 3.02 -5.76
N PRO A 9 6.64 4.28 -5.64
CA PRO A 9 5.77 5.45 -5.72
C PRO A 9 5.06 5.59 -7.07
N ILE A 10 5.76 5.33 -8.18
CA ILE A 10 5.17 5.39 -9.51
C ILE A 10 4.05 4.34 -9.64
N ALA A 11 4.34 3.10 -9.25
CA ALA A 11 3.35 2.04 -9.30
C ALA A 11 2.15 2.31 -8.37
N SER A 12 2.39 2.80 -7.15
CA SER A 12 1.33 3.19 -6.21
C SER A 12 0.50 4.36 -6.75
N GLY A 13 1.15 5.35 -7.37
CA GLY A 13 0.46 6.47 -8.02
C GLY A 13 -0.39 6.03 -9.21
N LEU A 14 0.09 5.09 -10.01
CA LEU A 14 -0.70 4.53 -11.10
C LEU A 14 -1.93 3.74 -10.62
N LEU A 15 -1.85 3.12 -9.43
CA LEU A 15 -3.02 2.44 -8.84
C LEU A 15 -4.15 3.40 -8.48
N THR A 16 -3.85 4.66 -8.17
CA THR A 16 -4.90 5.66 -7.90
C THR A 16 -5.68 6.08 -9.16
N THR A 17 -5.26 5.64 -10.35
CA THR A 17 -5.95 5.87 -11.62
C THR A 17 -6.87 4.73 -12.05
N ILE A 18 -7.04 3.71 -11.20
CA ILE A 18 -7.96 2.60 -11.47
C ILE A 18 -9.38 3.10 -11.24
N GLU A 19 -10.26 2.76 -12.17
CA GLU A 19 -11.70 3.00 -12.07
C GLU A 19 -12.45 1.66 -12.00
N TYR A 20 -13.60 1.68 -11.34
CA TYR A 20 -14.48 0.50 -11.17
C TYR A 20 -14.74 -0.26 -12.49
N ASN A 21 -14.76 0.43 -13.62
CA ASN A 21 -15.06 -0.14 -14.93
C ASN A 21 -13.82 -0.51 -15.77
N ASP A 22 -12.63 -0.44 -15.17
CA ASP A 22 -11.38 -0.76 -15.85
C ASP A 22 -11.26 -2.27 -16.17
N SER A 23 -10.52 -2.55 -17.23
CA SER A 23 -10.21 -3.92 -17.65
C SER A 23 -9.39 -4.65 -16.57
N LEU A 24 -9.75 -5.92 -16.30
CA LEU A 24 -8.99 -6.80 -15.42
C LEU A 24 -7.50 -6.87 -15.81
N VAL A 25 -7.19 -6.77 -17.10
CA VAL A 25 -5.81 -6.78 -17.59
C VAL A 25 -5.04 -5.55 -17.09
N LYS A 26 -5.65 -4.36 -17.14
CA LYS A 26 -5.04 -3.12 -16.62
C LYS A 26 -4.74 -3.26 -15.13
N ILE A 27 -5.72 -3.70 -14.35
CA ILE A 27 -5.58 -3.89 -12.90
C ILE A 27 -4.46 -4.89 -12.59
N THR A 28 -4.46 -6.05 -13.26
CA THR A 28 -3.44 -7.09 -13.06
C THR A 28 -2.03 -6.61 -13.39
N LEU A 29 -1.86 -5.86 -14.49
CA LEU A 29 -0.56 -5.30 -14.89
C LEU A 29 -0.07 -4.27 -13.87
N LEU A 30 -0.94 -3.38 -13.38
CA LEU A 30 -0.57 -2.38 -12.37
C LEU A 30 -0.20 -3.04 -11.03
N MET A 31 -0.94 -4.07 -10.61
CA MET A 31 -0.62 -4.86 -9.41
C MET A 31 0.72 -5.61 -9.56
N ALA A 32 0.98 -6.19 -10.71
CA ALA A 32 2.26 -6.86 -11.00
C ALA A 32 3.44 -5.86 -10.97
N PHE A 33 3.22 -4.67 -11.52
CA PHE A 33 4.23 -3.59 -11.50
C PHE A 33 4.51 -3.10 -10.08
N LEU A 34 3.47 -2.91 -9.26
CA LEU A 34 3.64 -2.59 -7.84
C LEU A 34 4.38 -3.70 -7.09
N GLY A 35 3.97 -4.95 -7.31
CA GLY A 35 4.61 -6.12 -6.70
C GLY A 35 6.10 -6.21 -7.03
N ALA A 36 6.48 -5.93 -8.27
CA ALA A 36 7.88 -5.87 -8.69
C ALA A 36 8.65 -4.74 -7.97
N GLY A 37 8.07 -3.53 -7.90
CA GLY A 37 8.67 -2.39 -7.21
C GLY A 37 8.90 -2.65 -5.72
N VAL A 38 7.89 -3.16 -5.03
CA VAL A 38 7.95 -3.49 -3.59
C VAL A 38 8.88 -4.68 -3.37
N GLY A 39 8.78 -5.74 -4.17
CA GLY A 39 9.60 -6.94 -4.03
C GLY A 39 11.10 -6.67 -4.12
N LEU A 40 11.52 -5.81 -5.04
CA LEU A 40 12.91 -5.37 -5.14
C LEU A 40 13.36 -4.54 -3.92
N GLY A 41 12.44 -3.88 -3.24
CA GLY A 41 12.71 -3.05 -2.06
C GLY A 41 12.81 -3.82 -0.75
N LEU A 42 12.08 -4.93 -0.59
CA LEU A 42 11.96 -5.66 0.66
C LEU A 42 13.30 -6.15 1.22
N GLN A 43 14.19 -6.64 0.36
CA GLN A 43 15.48 -7.18 0.78
C GLN A 43 16.58 -6.11 0.94
N ALA A 44 16.34 -4.91 0.43
CA ALA A 44 17.34 -3.86 0.39
C ALA A 44 17.85 -3.42 1.78
N PRO A 45 17.00 -3.26 2.82
CA PRO A 45 17.48 -2.93 4.18
C PRO A 45 18.34 -4.03 4.78
N VAL A 46 17.99 -5.30 4.56
CA VAL A 46 18.75 -6.45 5.05
C VAL A 46 20.14 -6.49 4.43
N PHE A 47 20.24 -6.31 3.11
CA PHE A 47 21.54 -6.22 2.45
C PHE A 47 22.38 -5.02 2.93
N ALA A 48 21.73 -3.88 3.19
CA ALA A 48 22.44 -2.72 3.72
C ALA A 48 23.06 -3.02 5.09
N VAL A 49 22.31 -3.65 5.99
CA VAL A 49 22.79 -4.06 7.31
C VAL A 49 23.98 -5.02 7.18
N GLN A 50 23.88 -6.03 6.32
CA GLN A 50 24.94 -7.02 6.10
C GLN A 50 26.23 -6.44 5.52
N THR A 51 26.15 -5.32 4.81
CA THR A 51 27.32 -4.68 4.17
C THR A 51 28.00 -3.65 5.06
N VAL A 52 27.30 -3.08 6.03
CA VAL A 52 27.79 -1.97 6.87
C VAL A 52 28.24 -2.46 8.24
N LEU A 53 27.57 -3.45 8.81
CA LEU A 53 27.85 -3.93 10.16
C LEU A 53 28.98 -4.99 10.18
N PRO A 54 29.78 -5.04 11.25
CA PRO A 54 30.72 -6.12 11.50
C PRO A 54 29.97 -7.44 11.73
N ASP A 55 30.59 -8.57 11.38
CA ASP A 55 29.98 -9.91 11.36
C ASP A 55 29.27 -10.27 12.69
N LYS A 56 29.82 -9.87 13.84
CA LYS A 56 29.24 -10.11 15.17
C LYS A 56 27.88 -9.39 15.40
N ASP A 57 27.61 -8.30 14.70
CA ASP A 57 26.45 -7.45 14.91
C ASP A 57 25.39 -7.61 13.80
N ILE A 58 25.69 -8.36 12.72
CA ILE A 58 24.79 -8.57 11.59
C ILE A 58 23.45 -9.17 12.04
N ALA A 59 23.50 -10.22 12.86
CA ALA A 59 22.28 -10.91 13.32
C ALA A 59 21.36 -9.95 14.09
N THR A 60 21.93 -9.13 14.97
CA THR A 60 21.17 -8.11 15.72
C THR A 60 20.61 -7.03 14.79
N GLY A 61 21.39 -6.57 13.83
CA GLY A 61 20.94 -5.56 12.86
C GLY A 61 19.80 -6.06 11.98
N VAL A 62 19.85 -7.30 11.52
CA VAL A 62 18.77 -7.93 10.74
C VAL A 62 17.51 -8.08 11.60
N ALA A 63 17.65 -8.50 12.86
CA ALA A 63 16.53 -8.64 13.78
C ALA A 63 15.83 -7.29 14.04
N ILE A 64 16.59 -6.22 14.27
CA ILE A 64 16.06 -4.86 14.48
C ILE A 64 15.33 -4.38 13.22
N THR A 65 15.91 -4.60 12.04
CA THR A 65 15.30 -4.22 10.75
C THR A 65 13.98 -4.95 10.55
N GLY A 66 13.95 -6.25 10.80
CA GLY A 66 12.71 -7.05 10.71
C GLY A 66 11.65 -6.60 11.70
N PHE A 67 12.02 -6.42 12.98
CA PHE A 67 11.11 -5.94 14.02
C PHE A 67 10.48 -4.58 13.65
N THR A 68 11.32 -3.63 13.23
CA THR A 68 10.86 -2.30 12.83
C THR A 68 9.92 -2.38 11.64
N GLY A 69 10.22 -3.23 10.65
CA GLY A 69 9.37 -3.45 9.49
C GLY A 69 8.00 -4.03 9.86
N PHE A 70 7.94 -5.05 10.70
CA PHE A 70 6.68 -5.64 11.17
C PHE A 70 5.86 -4.67 12.02
N LEU A 71 6.52 -3.95 12.93
CA LEU A 71 5.84 -2.95 13.77
C LEU A 71 5.24 -1.82 12.90
N ALA A 72 6.02 -1.29 11.96
CA ALA A 72 5.53 -0.28 11.03
C ALA A 72 4.34 -0.81 10.20
N SER A 73 4.44 -2.04 9.67
CA SER A 73 3.36 -2.66 8.91
C SER A 73 2.08 -2.78 9.72
N ALA A 74 2.16 -3.25 10.97
CA ALA A 74 0.99 -3.39 11.85
C ALA A 74 0.32 -2.04 12.13
N LEU A 75 1.12 -1.00 12.43
CA LEU A 75 0.61 0.34 12.68
C LEU A 75 -0.07 0.94 11.43
N PHE A 76 0.59 0.88 10.27
CA PHE A 76 0.05 1.48 9.05
C PHE A 76 -1.15 0.72 8.48
N VAL A 77 -1.22 -0.60 8.63
CA VAL A 77 -2.43 -1.37 8.29
C VAL A 77 -3.61 -0.94 9.16
N SER A 78 -3.41 -0.78 10.46
CA SER A 78 -4.46 -0.32 11.37
C SER A 78 -4.94 1.10 11.03
N VAL A 79 -4.01 2.02 10.79
CA VAL A 79 -4.35 3.40 10.38
C VAL A 79 -5.09 3.42 9.06
N SER A 80 -4.63 2.64 8.07
CA SER A 80 -5.28 2.56 6.75
C SER A 80 -6.69 1.96 6.85
N ALA A 81 -6.92 0.98 7.72
CA ALA A 81 -8.24 0.39 7.93
C ALA A 81 -9.23 1.42 8.50
N VAL A 82 -8.82 2.19 9.52
CA VAL A 82 -9.66 3.25 10.12
C VAL A 82 -9.98 4.34 9.10
N LEU A 83 -8.98 4.77 8.33
CA LEU A 83 -9.18 5.79 7.30
C LEU A 83 -10.07 5.29 6.18
N PHE A 84 -9.90 4.05 5.74
CA PHE A 84 -10.77 3.43 4.73
C PHE A 84 -12.22 3.38 5.21
N GLN A 85 -12.49 2.90 6.44
CA GLN A 85 -13.84 2.88 6.99
C GLN A 85 -14.46 4.27 7.07
N SER A 86 -13.68 5.26 7.51
CA SER A 86 -14.16 6.64 7.58
C SER A 86 -14.48 7.23 6.20
N ARG A 87 -13.66 6.94 5.21
CA ARG A 87 -13.90 7.37 3.83
C ARG A 87 -15.07 6.63 3.19
N LEU A 88 -15.15 5.32 3.40
CA LEU A 88 -16.26 4.50 2.93
C LEU A 88 -17.60 5.06 3.40
N ALA A 89 -17.70 5.41 4.69
CA ALA A 89 -18.88 6.00 5.25
C ALA A 89 -19.30 7.29 4.53
N ILE A 90 -18.34 8.18 4.27
CA ILE A 90 -18.59 9.48 3.63
C ILE A 90 -18.95 9.30 2.15
N GLU A 91 -18.20 8.49 1.42
CA GLU A 91 -18.39 8.37 -0.02
C GLU A 91 -19.62 7.52 -0.37
N VAL A 92 -19.93 6.48 0.40
CA VAL A 92 -21.18 5.72 0.20
C VAL A 92 -22.40 6.61 0.47
N GLU A 93 -22.41 7.43 1.52
CA GLU A 93 -23.51 8.37 1.78
C GLU A 93 -23.64 9.41 0.65
N ARG A 94 -22.52 9.82 0.06
CA ARG A 94 -22.49 10.80 -1.05
C ARG A 94 -23.08 10.22 -2.35
N TYR A 95 -22.69 8.98 -2.71
CA TYR A 95 -23.11 8.36 -3.97
C TYR A 95 -24.43 7.62 -3.87
N ALA A 96 -24.75 7.09 -2.69
CA ALA A 96 -25.94 6.28 -2.44
C ALA A 96 -26.58 6.63 -1.08
N PRO A 97 -27.17 7.83 -0.93
CA PRO A 97 -27.69 8.30 0.35
C PRO A 97 -28.78 7.35 0.91
N GLY A 98 -28.75 7.19 2.24
CA GLY A 98 -29.70 6.37 2.98
C GLY A 98 -29.44 4.86 2.94
N ILE A 99 -28.21 4.45 2.61
CA ILE A 99 -27.77 3.06 2.78
C ILE A 99 -27.16 2.91 4.18
N ASP A 100 -27.62 1.88 4.90
CA ASP A 100 -27.08 1.57 6.23
C ASP A 100 -25.63 1.08 6.10
N GLN A 101 -24.72 1.83 6.73
CA GLN A 101 -23.28 1.54 6.69
C GLN A 101 -22.94 0.24 7.44
N SER A 102 -23.79 -0.21 8.36
CA SER A 102 -23.60 -1.48 9.07
C SER A 102 -23.51 -2.71 8.15
N ILE A 103 -24.01 -2.59 6.92
CA ILE A 103 -23.93 -3.63 5.90
C ILE A 103 -22.46 -3.96 5.54
N PHE A 104 -21.54 -2.98 5.70
CA PHE A 104 -20.12 -3.18 5.39
C PHE A 104 -19.31 -3.71 6.58
N ASP A 105 -19.87 -3.72 7.79
CA ASP A 105 -19.12 -4.08 9.01
C ASP A 105 -18.82 -5.59 9.10
N HIS A 106 -19.66 -6.45 8.53
CA HIS A 106 -19.59 -7.91 8.72
C HIS A 106 -19.08 -8.66 7.49
N GLY A 107 -19.39 -8.24 6.29
CA GLY A 107 -19.05 -8.95 5.06
C GLY A 107 -18.51 -8.08 3.95
N GLY A 108 -18.32 -6.79 4.22
CA GLY A 108 -17.80 -5.84 3.24
C GLY A 108 -18.67 -5.76 1.99
N LEU A 109 -18.02 -5.65 0.84
CA LEU A 109 -18.69 -5.47 -0.45
C LEU A 109 -19.51 -6.69 -0.89
N VAL A 110 -19.17 -7.90 -0.44
CA VAL A 110 -19.87 -9.14 -0.84
C VAL A 110 -21.28 -9.15 -0.25
N ASP A 111 -21.40 -8.92 1.05
CA ASP A 111 -22.70 -8.88 1.73
C ASP A 111 -23.54 -7.68 1.27
N ALA A 112 -22.89 -6.53 1.05
CA ALA A 112 -23.54 -5.36 0.49
C ALA A 112 -24.17 -5.64 -0.88
N ARG A 113 -23.50 -6.43 -1.73
CA ARG A 113 -24.01 -6.79 -3.06
C ARG A 113 -25.26 -7.65 -3.00
N GLU A 114 -25.40 -8.53 -2.01
CA GLU A 114 -26.58 -9.38 -1.84
C GLU A 114 -27.77 -8.61 -1.26
N GLN A 115 -27.51 -7.64 -0.38
CA GLN A 115 -28.56 -6.89 0.33
C GLN A 115 -29.04 -5.65 -0.43
N ILE A 116 -28.17 -5.07 -1.29
CA ILE A 116 -28.50 -3.87 -2.06
C ILE A 116 -29.11 -4.26 -3.42
N GLY A 117 -30.30 -3.74 -3.71
CA GLY A 117 -30.95 -3.97 -4.99
C GLY A 117 -30.08 -3.47 -6.17
N SER A 118 -30.15 -4.17 -7.30
CA SER A 118 -29.33 -3.92 -8.50
C SER A 118 -29.35 -2.45 -8.99
N ALA A 119 -30.44 -1.72 -8.75
CA ALA A 119 -30.57 -0.32 -9.14
C ALA A 119 -29.62 0.64 -8.37
N ARG A 120 -29.25 0.32 -7.14
CA ARG A 120 -28.36 1.14 -6.29
C ARG A 120 -26.93 0.62 -6.23
N LEU A 121 -26.70 -0.62 -6.65
CA LEU A 121 -25.41 -1.28 -6.57
C LEU A 121 -24.29 -0.50 -7.27
N GLY A 122 -24.57 0.05 -8.45
CA GLY A 122 -23.60 0.85 -9.20
C GLY A 122 -23.12 2.10 -8.43
N ALA A 123 -24.05 2.81 -7.79
CA ALA A 123 -23.72 3.98 -6.99
C ALA A 123 -22.87 3.62 -5.76
N VAL A 124 -23.21 2.51 -5.09
CA VAL A 124 -22.43 2.01 -3.94
C VAL A 124 -21.03 1.60 -4.35
N LEU A 125 -20.89 0.91 -5.49
CA LEU A 125 -19.59 0.51 -6.03
C LEU A 125 -18.72 1.72 -6.37
N SER A 126 -19.30 2.79 -6.92
CA SER A 126 -18.57 4.03 -7.18
C SER A 126 -18.10 4.71 -5.86
N GLY A 127 -18.94 4.73 -4.84
CA GLY A 127 -18.54 5.26 -3.52
C GLY A 127 -17.44 4.41 -2.86
N TYR A 128 -17.52 3.09 -3.01
CA TYR A 128 -16.49 2.18 -2.52
C TYR A 128 -15.15 2.38 -3.24
N ASP A 129 -15.18 2.50 -4.56
CA ASP A 129 -14.00 2.75 -5.39
C ASP A 129 -13.31 4.06 -5.00
N GLU A 130 -14.07 5.14 -4.84
CA GLU A 130 -13.54 6.43 -4.39
C GLU A 130 -12.89 6.33 -2.99
N ALA A 131 -13.51 5.61 -2.05
CA ALA A 131 -12.96 5.39 -0.72
C ALA A 131 -11.62 4.61 -0.76
N VAL A 132 -11.53 3.61 -1.64
CA VAL A 132 -10.28 2.86 -1.87
C VAL A 132 -9.20 3.79 -2.43
N ILE A 133 -9.52 4.57 -3.47
CA ILE A 133 -8.57 5.49 -4.10
C ILE A 133 -8.05 6.51 -3.09
N GLN A 134 -8.94 7.11 -2.28
CA GLN A 134 -8.54 8.07 -1.26
C GLN A 134 -7.61 7.45 -0.20
N THR A 135 -7.83 6.19 0.15
CA THR A 135 -6.95 5.46 1.08
C THR A 135 -5.58 5.17 0.45
N LEU A 136 -5.51 4.94 -0.87
CA LEU A 136 -4.26 4.70 -1.60
C LEU A 136 -3.31 5.92 -1.63
N TYR A 137 -3.78 7.13 -1.37
CA TYR A 137 -2.87 8.29 -1.26
C TYR A 137 -1.88 8.17 -0.11
N ILE A 138 -2.20 7.42 0.96
CA ILE A 138 -1.29 7.22 2.10
C ILE A 138 -0.05 6.43 1.68
N PRO A 139 -0.17 5.21 1.11
CA PRO A 139 1.01 4.49 0.65
C PRO A 139 1.77 5.24 -0.45
N VAL A 140 1.12 6.03 -1.31
CA VAL A 140 1.79 6.88 -2.29
C VAL A 140 2.67 7.93 -1.59
N ALA A 141 2.14 8.61 -0.57
CA ALA A 141 2.90 9.60 0.19
C ALA A 141 4.10 8.96 0.92
N LEU A 142 3.89 7.82 1.58
CA LEU A 142 4.95 7.09 2.28
C LEU A 142 6.01 6.55 1.32
N ALA A 143 5.60 6.00 0.18
CA ALA A 143 6.51 5.55 -0.85
C ALA A 143 7.33 6.71 -1.43
N SER A 144 6.73 7.89 -1.60
CA SER A 144 7.43 9.09 -2.05
C SER A 144 8.47 9.58 -1.02
N LEU A 145 8.15 9.51 0.28
CA LEU A 145 9.11 9.80 1.34
C LEU A 145 10.29 8.81 1.35
N SER A 146 10.06 7.55 0.96
CA SER A 146 11.14 6.55 0.87
C SER A 146 12.19 6.90 -0.18
N VAL A 147 11.84 7.67 -1.23
CA VAL A 147 12.80 8.18 -2.21
C VAL A 147 13.81 9.12 -1.54
N LEU A 148 13.30 10.06 -0.72
CA LEU A 148 14.15 11.01 -0.01
C LEU A 148 15.10 10.28 0.96
N ALA A 149 14.58 9.31 1.72
CA ALA A 149 15.39 8.47 2.60
C ALA A 149 16.46 7.68 1.82
N SER A 150 16.10 7.12 0.66
CA SER A 150 17.01 6.36 -0.19
C SER A 150 18.13 7.22 -0.81
N VAL A 151 17.85 8.49 -1.12
CA VAL A 151 18.85 9.45 -1.63
C VAL A 151 19.78 9.90 -0.50
N ALA A 152 19.24 10.06 0.72
CA ALA A 152 20.01 10.47 1.89
C ALA A 152 20.96 9.37 2.43
N MET A 153 20.72 8.11 2.07
CA MET A 153 21.59 7.01 2.50
C MET A 153 22.99 7.11 1.88
N GLU A 154 24.00 6.88 2.73
CA GLU A 154 25.40 6.83 2.31
C GLU A 154 25.62 5.70 1.28
N ARG A 155 26.23 6.03 0.15
CA ARG A 155 26.57 5.07 -0.91
C ARG A 155 27.90 4.36 -0.58
N ARG A 156 27.87 3.32 0.24
CA ARG A 156 29.04 2.48 0.46
C ARG A 156 29.11 1.36 -0.59
N SER A 157 30.31 1.21 -1.16
CA SER A 157 30.56 0.12 -2.11
C SER A 157 30.57 -1.23 -1.40
N VAL A 158 29.86 -2.22 -1.98
CA VAL A 158 29.82 -3.61 -1.50
C VAL A 158 31.15 -4.36 -1.76
N LYS A 159 32.10 -3.77 -2.49
CA LYS A 159 33.40 -4.36 -2.70
C LYS A 159 34.19 -4.36 -1.40
N LYS A 160 34.22 -5.50 -0.70
CA LYS A 160 35.29 -5.79 0.25
C LYS A 160 36.60 -5.74 -0.53
N THR A 161 37.46 -4.78 -0.20
CA THR A 161 38.87 -4.86 -0.58
C THR A 161 39.44 -6.04 0.20
N GLN A 162 39.80 -7.12 -0.51
CA GLN A 162 40.56 -8.23 0.03
C GLN A 162 41.94 -7.75 0.42
#